data_f0bc2a7b8ef0cf1023b48619a8ed3b90
#
_entry.id   f0bc2a7b8ef0cf1023b48619a8ed3b90
#
_cell.length_a   1.000
_cell.length_b   1.000
_cell.length_c   1.000
_cell.angle_alpha   90.00
_cell.angle_beta   90.00
_cell.angle_gamma   90.00
#
_symmetry.space_group_name_H-M   'P 1'
#
loop_
_entity.id
_entity.type
_entity.pdbx_description
1 polymer ?
#
loop_
_entity_poly.entity_id
_entity_poly.type
_entity_poly.pdbx_seq_one_letter_code
_entity_poly.pdbx_strand_id
1 'polypeptide(L)'
;MGWAVPESVFIDYEIIQSAPKIFNYSGIGDVLCFFTGVLDWQYADKRNKCESKWKYDPKLASESLKYVDELVANIENIKNMNEKGIQSIIKAHQWGGNSFFSSGWNPRHIEGIEHFFFYNLEFLTNKKFIHGQPVCLGFILGCLMHNKLEERFIEFFKNLDFNFSPEAMNLNWDDVTNTLKTLRSYIQKNNLWYGIGSDFEYSSEILIQLKDIIDKLKKI
;
A
#
# COMPACT_ATOMS: atom_id res chain seq x y z
N MET A 1 -23.94 10.48 3.58
CA MET A 1 -23.82 9.05 3.92
C MET A 1 -23.26 8.95 5.33
N GLY A 2 -23.88 8.16 6.19
CA GLY A 2 -23.34 7.89 7.53
C GLY A 2 -22.39 6.69 7.47
N TRP A 3 -21.32 6.73 8.24
CA TRP A 3 -20.44 5.59 8.46
C TRP A 3 -20.94 4.82 9.69
N ALA A 4 -21.01 3.51 9.59
CA ALA A 4 -21.32 2.64 10.72
C ALA A 4 -20.24 1.56 10.82
N VAL A 5 -19.74 1.36 12.03
CA VAL A 5 -18.84 0.24 12.33
C VAL A 5 -19.73 -0.98 12.61
N PRO A 6 -19.54 -2.12 11.92
CA PRO A 6 -20.32 -3.32 12.19
C PRO A 6 -19.99 -3.85 13.59
N GLU A 7 -21.00 -4.31 14.32
CA GLU A 7 -20.81 -4.96 15.63
C GLU A 7 -20.16 -6.33 15.50
N SER A 8 -20.40 -7.01 14.36
CA SER A 8 -19.85 -8.34 14.07
C SER A 8 -19.57 -8.48 12.60
N VAL A 9 -18.48 -9.17 12.27
CA VAL A 9 -18.11 -9.54 10.90
C VAL A 9 -18.00 -11.06 10.84
N PHE A 10 -18.83 -11.70 10.03
CA PHE A 10 -18.78 -13.13 9.78
C PHE A 10 -17.92 -13.40 8.55
N ILE A 11 -16.95 -14.29 8.67
CA ILE A 11 -16.00 -14.61 7.63
C ILE A 11 -16.06 -16.11 7.35
N ASP A 12 -16.42 -16.42 6.11
CA ASP A 12 -16.43 -17.78 5.62
C ASP A 12 -15.09 -18.05 4.88
N TYR A 13 -14.27 -18.90 5.45
CA TYR A 13 -12.95 -19.23 4.89
C TYR A 13 -13.06 -20.00 3.57
N GLU A 14 -14.09 -20.85 3.39
CA GLU A 14 -14.27 -21.62 2.17
C GLU A 14 -14.58 -20.71 0.99
N ILE A 15 -15.40 -19.67 1.20
CA ILE A 15 -15.68 -18.66 0.19
C ILE A 15 -14.38 -17.94 -0.22
N ILE A 16 -13.57 -17.51 0.75
CA ILE A 16 -12.31 -16.82 0.46
C ILE A 16 -11.34 -17.75 -0.28
N GLN A 17 -11.22 -19.01 0.17
CA GLN A 17 -10.34 -19.98 -0.47
C GLN A 17 -10.75 -20.33 -1.90
N SER A 18 -12.04 -20.31 -2.19
CA SER A 18 -12.59 -20.58 -3.52
C SER A 18 -12.46 -19.40 -4.49
N ALA A 19 -12.21 -18.18 -3.99
CA ALA A 19 -12.06 -17.00 -4.81
C ALA A 19 -10.75 -17.04 -5.62
N PRO A 20 -10.72 -16.42 -6.81
CA PRO A 20 -9.48 -16.25 -7.55
C PRO A 20 -8.39 -15.59 -6.70
N LYS A 21 -7.18 -16.15 -6.72
CA LYS A 21 -6.05 -15.68 -5.89
C LYS A 21 -5.77 -14.19 -6.03
N ILE A 22 -5.98 -13.64 -7.23
CA ILE A 22 -5.78 -12.21 -7.47
C ILE A 22 -6.63 -11.33 -6.55
N PHE A 23 -7.85 -11.74 -6.22
CA PHE A 23 -8.69 -10.97 -5.27
C PHE A 23 -8.20 -11.13 -3.84
N ASN A 24 -7.79 -12.35 -3.46
CA ASN A 24 -7.28 -12.63 -2.12
C ASN A 24 -5.95 -11.90 -1.86
N TYR A 25 -5.04 -11.88 -2.85
CA TYR A 25 -3.75 -11.21 -2.71
C TYR A 25 -3.85 -9.69 -2.80
N SER A 26 -4.91 -9.14 -3.40
CA SER A 26 -5.11 -7.70 -3.49
C SER A 26 -5.17 -7.02 -2.11
N GLY A 27 -5.77 -7.66 -1.11
CA GLY A 27 -5.81 -7.13 0.25
C GLY A 27 -4.45 -7.04 0.94
N ILE A 28 -3.43 -7.75 0.43
CA ILE A 28 -2.07 -7.68 0.97
C ILE A 28 -1.46 -6.29 0.75
N GLY A 29 -1.75 -5.66 -0.38
CA GLY A 29 -1.28 -4.31 -0.69
C GLY A 29 -1.65 -3.32 0.40
N ASP A 30 -2.90 -3.34 0.84
CA ASP A 30 -3.40 -2.43 1.88
C ASP A 30 -2.77 -2.65 3.26
N VAL A 31 -2.31 -3.88 3.57
CA VAL A 31 -1.56 -4.13 4.81
C VAL A 31 -0.11 -3.66 4.68
N LEU A 32 0.52 -3.88 3.53
CA LEU A 32 1.89 -3.39 3.28
C LEU A 32 1.98 -1.86 3.32
N CYS A 33 0.89 -1.17 2.97
CA CYS A 33 0.80 0.30 3.03
C CYS A 33 1.00 0.85 4.44
N PHE A 34 0.79 0.07 5.48
CA PHE A 34 1.10 0.49 6.85
C PHE A 34 2.58 0.83 7.01
N PHE A 35 3.47 0.16 6.27
CA PHE A 35 4.90 0.50 6.28
C PHE A 35 5.18 1.84 5.63
N THR A 36 4.72 2.06 4.40
CA THR A 36 4.93 3.31 3.66
C THR A 36 4.14 4.47 4.26
N GLY A 37 2.94 4.24 4.79
CA GLY A 37 2.17 5.22 5.53
C GLY A 37 2.90 5.74 6.76
N VAL A 38 3.48 4.85 7.57
CA VAL A 38 4.31 5.23 8.73
C VAL A 38 5.55 6.02 8.29
N LEU A 39 6.22 5.62 7.20
CA LEU A 39 7.36 6.36 6.67
C LEU A 39 6.97 7.78 6.24
N ASP A 40 5.84 7.94 5.54
CA ASP A 40 5.30 9.23 5.15
C ASP A 40 4.91 10.09 6.37
N TRP A 41 4.33 9.47 7.39
CA TRP A 41 3.98 10.17 8.62
C TRP A 41 5.21 10.67 9.35
N GLN A 42 6.25 9.84 9.49
CA GLN A 42 7.56 10.24 10.04
C GLN A 42 8.24 11.33 9.21
N TYR A 43 8.11 11.26 7.88
CA TYR A 43 8.64 12.27 6.98
C TYR A 43 8.00 13.63 7.21
N ALA A 44 6.67 13.66 7.38
CA ALA A 44 5.93 14.86 7.68
C ALA A 44 6.24 15.42 9.07
N ASP A 45 6.36 14.55 10.08
CA ASP A 45 6.67 14.94 11.46
C ASP A 45 8.02 15.64 11.57
N LYS A 46 9.06 15.05 10.97
CA LYS A 46 10.42 15.63 10.93
C LYS A 46 10.48 17.01 10.28
N ARG A 47 9.48 17.37 9.48
CA ARG A 47 9.34 18.66 8.80
C ARG A 47 8.34 19.61 9.45
N ASN A 48 7.74 19.19 10.57
CA ASN A 48 6.65 19.92 11.22
C ASN A 48 5.46 20.19 10.28
N LYS A 49 5.12 19.19 9.45
CA LYS A 49 4.05 19.26 8.44
C LYS A 49 2.89 18.31 8.70
N CYS A 50 2.88 17.65 9.86
CA CYS A 50 1.70 16.89 10.28
C CYS A 50 0.53 17.85 10.55
N GLU A 51 -0.65 17.42 10.19
CA GLU A 51 -1.90 18.08 10.55
C GLU A 51 -2.05 18.11 12.08
N SER A 52 -2.56 19.19 12.62
CA SER A 52 -2.69 19.36 14.10
C SER A 52 -3.50 18.23 14.75
N LYS A 53 -4.46 17.67 14.01
CA LYS A 53 -5.32 16.57 14.46
C LYS A 53 -4.67 15.18 14.32
N TRP A 54 -3.58 15.06 13.55
CA TRP A 54 -2.92 13.79 13.24
C TRP A 54 -1.41 13.89 13.46
N LYS A 55 -1.02 14.38 14.63
CA LYS A 55 0.38 14.41 15.05
C LYS A 55 0.95 12.99 15.10
N TYR A 56 2.24 12.87 14.82
CA TYR A 56 2.92 11.59 14.86
C TYR A 56 2.80 10.93 16.23
N ASP A 57 2.29 9.70 16.24
CA ASP A 57 2.17 8.85 17.41
C ASP A 57 3.09 7.61 17.23
N PRO A 58 4.23 7.56 17.95
CA PRO A 58 5.17 6.46 17.83
C PRO A 58 4.57 5.10 18.22
N LYS A 59 3.62 5.08 19.16
CA LYS A 59 2.96 3.84 19.59
C LYS A 59 2.08 3.30 18.47
N LEU A 60 1.21 4.12 17.91
CA LEU A 60 0.34 3.74 16.80
C LEU A 60 1.15 3.33 15.57
N ALA A 61 2.23 4.06 15.26
CA ALA A 61 3.14 3.71 14.18
C ALA A 61 3.81 2.33 14.40
N SER A 62 4.27 2.05 15.63
CA SER A 62 4.86 0.75 15.97
C SER A 62 3.85 -0.39 15.86
N GLU A 63 2.60 -0.16 16.25
CA GLU A 63 1.52 -1.15 16.10
C GLU A 63 1.25 -1.44 14.63
N SER A 64 1.24 -0.43 13.74
CA SER A 64 1.10 -0.61 12.29
C SER A 64 2.20 -1.52 11.74
N LEU A 65 3.44 -1.21 12.06
CA LEU A 65 4.60 -1.97 11.57
C LEU A 65 4.57 -3.43 12.04
N LYS A 66 4.06 -3.70 13.24
CA LYS A 66 3.90 -5.08 13.74
C LYS A 66 3.00 -5.92 12.83
N TYR A 67 1.91 -5.37 12.31
CA TYR A 67 1.03 -6.11 11.38
C TYR A 67 1.71 -6.37 10.03
N VAL A 68 2.56 -5.46 9.56
CA VAL A 68 3.40 -5.71 8.37
C VAL A 68 4.38 -6.85 8.64
N ASP A 69 5.05 -6.83 9.79
CA ASP A 69 6.01 -7.88 10.17
C ASP A 69 5.32 -9.25 10.29
N GLU A 70 4.15 -9.29 10.93
CA GLU A 70 3.33 -10.51 11.05
C GLU A 70 2.87 -11.02 9.68
N LEU A 71 2.46 -10.12 8.77
CA LEU A 71 2.07 -10.49 7.41
C LEU A 71 3.26 -11.13 6.66
N VAL A 72 4.40 -10.48 6.66
CA VAL A 72 5.61 -10.95 5.95
C VAL A 72 6.08 -12.28 6.52
N ALA A 73 6.10 -12.43 7.84
CA ALA A 73 6.48 -13.68 8.49
C ALA A 73 5.53 -14.86 8.18
N ASN A 74 4.29 -14.57 7.79
CA ASN A 74 3.26 -15.58 7.55
C ASN A 74 3.10 -15.96 6.06
N ILE A 75 4.10 -15.67 5.23
CA ILE A 75 4.05 -15.81 3.77
C ILE A 75 3.61 -17.20 3.30
N GLU A 76 4.10 -18.27 3.90
CA GLU A 76 3.75 -19.64 3.49
C GLU A 76 2.27 -19.96 3.70
N ASN A 77 1.67 -19.47 4.77
CA ASN A 77 0.24 -19.64 5.00
C ASN A 77 -0.60 -18.78 4.04
N ILE A 78 -0.14 -17.56 3.74
CA ILE A 78 -0.79 -16.63 2.80
C ILE A 78 -0.74 -17.19 1.37
N LYS A 79 0.43 -17.66 0.93
CA LYS A 79 0.61 -18.29 -0.39
C LYS A 79 -0.35 -19.45 -0.62
N ASN A 80 -0.56 -20.25 0.43
CA ASN A 80 -1.48 -21.38 0.39
C ASN A 80 -2.94 -20.99 0.66
N MET A 81 -3.22 -19.74 1.02
CA MET A 81 -4.54 -19.25 1.42
C MET A 81 -5.22 -20.19 2.43
N ASN A 82 -4.42 -20.76 3.36
CA ASN A 82 -5.00 -21.55 4.43
C ASN A 82 -5.62 -20.64 5.51
N GLU A 83 -6.32 -21.21 6.45
CA GLU A 83 -7.03 -20.49 7.50
C GLU A 83 -6.15 -19.48 8.25
N LYS A 84 -4.89 -19.86 8.57
CA LYS A 84 -3.93 -18.96 9.25
C LYS A 84 -3.51 -17.79 8.39
N GLY A 85 -3.30 -18.01 7.09
CA GLY A 85 -2.97 -16.95 6.14
C GLY A 85 -4.12 -15.96 5.98
N ILE A 86 -5.35 -16.46 5.81
CA ILE A 86 -6.55 -15.63 5.74
C ILE A 86 -6.73 -14.84 7.03
N GLN A 87 -6.61 -15.48 8.19
CA GLN A 87 -6.71 -14.81 9.49
C GLN A 87 -5.70 -13.66 9.65
N SER A 88 -4.46 -13.84 9.20
CA SER A 88 -3.45 -12.78 9.34
C SER A 88 -3.80 -11.54 8.53
N ILE A 89 -4.30 -11.71 7.29
CA ILE A 89 -4.75 -10.61 6.44
C ILE A 89 -5.95 -9.91 7.08
N ILE A 90 -6.97 -10.68 7.49
CA ILE A 90 -8.19 -10.14 8.08
C ILE A 90 -7.91 -9.38 9.37
N LYS A 91 -7.07 -9.92 10.26
CA LYS A 91 -6.70 -9.24 11.52
C LYS A 91 -6.02 -7.91 11.26
N ALA A 92 -5.13 -7.84 10.27
CA ALA A 92 -4.49 -6.60 9.90
C ALA A 92 -5.50 -5.57 9.38
N HIS A 93 -6.42 -5.96 8.50
CA HIS A 93 -7.49 -5.07 8.01
C HIS A 93 -8.43 -4.60 9.14
N GLN A 94 -8.85 -5.51 10.02
CA GLN A 94 -9.68 -5.16 11.17
C GLN A 94 -8.98 -4.17 12.09
N TRP A 95 -7.70 -4.41 12.36
CA TRP A 95 -6.91 -3.48 13.17
C TRP A 95 -6.79 -2.13 12.46
N GLY A 96 -6.44 -2.10 11.17
CA GLY A 96 -6.32 -0.88 10.39
C GLY A 96 -7.61 -0.04 10.42
N GLY A 97 -8.76 -0.67 10.17
CA GLY A 97 -10.06 0.01 10.27
C GLY A 97 -10.38 0.51 11.67
N ASN A 98 -10.19 -0.32 12.70
CA ASN A 98 -10.45 0.07 14.09
C ASN A 98 -9.51 1.19 14.55
N SER A 99 -8.22 1.11 14.21
CA SER A 99 -7.23 2.13 14.57
C SER A 99 -7.50 3.46 13.86
N PHE A 100 -7.91 3.42 12.59
CA PHE A 100 -8.33 4.60 11.85
C PHE A 100 -9.45 5.37 12.57
N PHE A 101 -10.52 4.66 12.99
CA PHE A 101 -11.62 5.28 13.71
C PHE A 101 -11.23 5.76 15.10
N SER A 102 -10.57 4.91 15.90
CA SER A 102 -10.24 5.19 17.30
C SER A 102 -9.19 6.29 17.45
N SER A 103 -8.35 6.51 16.46
CA SER A 103 -7.36 7.59 16.42
C SER A 103 -7.88 8.91 15.82
N GLY A 104 -9.20 9.07 15.71
CA GLY A 104 -9.82 10.29 15.21
C GLY A 104 -9.78 10.40 13.68
N TRP A 105 -10.08 9.30 13.00
CA TRP A 105 -10.06 9.20 11.53
C TRP A 105 -8.68 9.50 10.95
N ASN A 106 -7.65 9.02 11.63
CA ASN A 106 -6.27 9.23 11.22
C ASN A 106 -5.83 8.17 10.18
N PRO A 107 -5.60 8.54 8.92
CA PRO A 107 -5.16 7.61 7.90
C PRO A 107 -3.63 7.41 7.88
N ARG A 108 -2.88 8.27 8.57
CA ARG A 108 -1.44 8.44 8.42
C ARG A 108 -0.60 7.19 8.71
N HIS A 109 -1.12 6.29 9.54
CA HIS A 109 -0.43 5.06 9.94
C HIS A 109 -0.79 3.85 9.08
N ILE A 110 -1.72 4.01 8.13
CA ILE A 110 -2.21 2.92 7.28
C ILE A 110 -2.19 3.26 5.79
N GLU A 111 -1.95 4.51 5.41
CA GLU A 111 -2.02 4.98 4.03
C GLU A 111 -1.01 6.12 3.80
N GLY A 112 -0.36 6.11 2.64
CA GLY A 112 0.62 7.11 2.26
C GLY A 112 0.77 7.24 0.74
N ILE A 113 2.01 7.41 0.29
CA ILE A 113 2.37 7.70 -1.10
C ILE A 113 1.88 6.64 -2.10
N GLU A 114 1.76 5.38 -1.69
CA GLU A 114 1.29 4.29 -2.54
C GLU A 114 -0.15 4.52 -3.00
N HIS A 115 -1.01 4.99 -2.11
CA HIS A 115 -2.39 5.35 -2.45
C HIS A 115 -2.46 6.63 -3.27
N PHE A 116 -1.62 7.62 -3.00
CA PHE A 116 -1.59 8.84 -3.82
C PHE A 116 -1.15 8.57 -5.25
N PHE A 117 -0.19 7.66 -5.42
CA PHE A 117 0.19 7.15 -6.73
C PHE A 117 -1.00 6.45 -7.41
N PHE A 118 -1.68 5.56 -6.71
CA PHE A 118 -2.84 4.84 -7.23
C PHE A 118 -3.97 5.79 -7.63
N TYR A 119 -4.34 6.76 -6.78
CA TYR A 119 -5.38 7.74 -7.10
C TYR A 119 -5.04 8.58 -8.33
N ASN A 120 -3.78 9.00 -8.45
CA ASN A 120 -3.33 9.76 -9.62
C ASN A 120 -3.32 8.90 -10.89
N LEU A 121 -2.96 7.62 -10.77
CA LEU A 121 -2.97 6.66 -11.88
C LEU A 121 -4.40 6.43 -12.41
N GLU A 122 -5.37 6.20 -11.51
CA GLU A 122 -6.78 6.11 -11.89
C GLU A 122 -7.29 7.38 -12.57
N PHE A 123 -6.94 8.53 -12.00
CA PHE A 123 -7.34 9.83 -12.53
C PHE A 123 -6.82 10.07 -13.95
N LEU A 124 -5.54 9.79 -14.20
CA LEU A 124 -4.91 10.04 -15.50
C LEU A 124 -5.35 9.05 -16.57
N THR A 125 -5.49 7.78 -16.20
CA THR A 125 -5.80 6.72 -17.17
C THR A 125 -7.30 6.54 -17.38
N ASN A 126 -8.13 7.07 -16.47
CA ASN A 126 -9.57 6.82 -16.39
C ASN A 126 -9.93 5.31 -16.41
N LYS A 127 -9.03 4.48 -15.86
CA LYS A 127 -9.21 3.03 -15.74
C LYS A 127 -9.59 2.66 -14.31
N LYS A 128 -10.24 1.50 -14.16
CA LYS A 128 -10.49 0.87 -12.87
C LYS A 128 -9.61 -0.37 -12.73
N PHE A 129 -9.06 -0.54 -11.55
CA PHE A 129 -8.10 -1.62 -11.25
C PHE A 129 -8.63 -2.53 -10.16
N ILE A 130 -8.06 -3.71 -10.07
CA ILE A 130 -8.11 -4.49 -8.82
C ILE A 130 -7.20 -3.76 -7.84
N HIS A 131 -7.80 -3.12 -6.84
CA HIS A 131 -7.19 -2.12 -5.95
C HIS A 131 -5.76 -2.45 -5.52
N GLY A 132 -5.52 -3.65 -5.03
CA GLY A 132 -4.20 -4.03 -4.52
C GLY A 132 -3.08 -4.11 -5.55
N GLN A 133 -3.38 -4.23 -6.85
CA GLN A 133 -2.31 -4.27 -7.86
C GLN A 133 -1.58 -2.91 -7.97
N PRO A 134 -2.26 -1.78 -8.26
CA PRO A 134 -1.58 -0.49 -8.31
C PRO A 134 -1.05 -0.04 -6.95
N VAL A 135 -1.69 -0.47 -5.86
CA VAL A 135 -1.22 -0.19 -4.49
C VAL A 135 0.10 -0.91 -4.21
N CYS A 136 0.26 -2.19 -4.60
CA CYS A 136 1.55 -2.89 -4.48
C CYS A 136 2.65 -2.24 -5.34
N LEU A 137 2.33 -1.78 -6.56
CA LEU A 137 3.26 -1.03 -7.39
C LEU A 137 3.68 0.28 -6.69
N GLY A 138 2.70 1.00 -6.14
CA GLY A 138 2.90 2.20 -5.33
C GLY A 138 3.68 1.95 -4.05
N PHE A 139 3.51 0.79 -3.40
CA PHE A 139 4.29 0.39 -2.24
C PHE A 139 5.79 0.26 -2.57
N ILE A 140 6.15 -0.44 -3.64
CA ILE A 140 7.55 -0.52 -4.09
C ILE A 140 8.10 0.87 -4.38
N LEU A 141 7.32 1.69 -5.10
CA LEU A 141 7.68 3.08 -5.36
C LEU A 141 7.92 3.88 -4.07
N GLY A 142 7.00 3.79 -3.11
CA GLY A 142 7.12 4.46 -1.81
C GLY A 142 8.37 4.05 -1.05
N CYS A 143 8.67 2.74 -1.03
CA CYS A 143 9.89 2.22 -0.43
C CYS A 143 11.15 2.78 -1.12
N LEU A 144 11.14 2.90 -2.46
CA LEU A 144 12.25 3.51 -3.22
C LEU A 144 12.41 4.99 -2.89
N MET A 145 11.32 5.76 -2.88
CA MET A 145 11.34 7.19 -2.57
C MET A 145 11.91 7.46 -1.17
N HIS A 146 11.60 6.61 -0.21
CA HIS A 146 12.13 6.70 1.16
C HIS A 146 13.52 6.08 1.35
N ASN A 147 14.09 5.43 0.32
CA ASN A 147 15.31 4.60 0.43
C ASN A 147 15.17 3.52 1.52
N LYS A 148 14.01 2.85 1.56
CA LYS A 148 13.62 1.87 2.57
C LYS A 148 13.05 0.58 1.97
N LEU A 149 13.46 0.25 0.74
CA LEU A 149 13.11 -1.04 0.17
C LEU A 149 13.99 -2.13 0.82
N GLU A 150 13.35 -2.96 1.62
CA GLU A 150 14.00 -4.04 2.34
C GLU A 150 13.91 -5.36 1.55
N GLU A 151 14.95 -6.19 1.60
CA GLU A 151 15.00 -7.47 0.89
C GLU A 151 13.83 -8.39 1.24
N ARG A 152 13.36 -8.35 2.50
CA ARG A 152 12.20 -9.16 2.95
C ARG A 152 10.93 -8.90 2.14
N PHE A 153 10.71 -7.68 1.63
CA PHE A 153 9.56 -7.39 0.77
C PHE A 153 9.75 -7.96 -0.63
N ILE A 154 10.96 -7.93 -1.15
CA ILE A 154 11.30 -8.55 -2.43
C ILE A 154 11.06 -10.07 -2.35
N GLU A 155 11.58 -10.73 -1.31
CA GLU A 155 11.37 -12.16 -1.09
C GLU A 155 9.89 -12.49 -0.85
N PHE A 156 9.16 -11.64 -0.13
CA PHE A 156 7.73 -11.80 0.07
C PHE A 156 6.98 -11.83 -1.27
N PHE A 157 7.19 -10.85 -2.14
CA PHE A 157 6.53 -10.80 -3.45
C PHE A 157 6.97 -11.92 -4.38
N LYS A 158 8.24 -12.34 -4.36
CA LYS A 158 8.71 -13.51 -5.14
C LYS A 158 7.99 -14.80 -4.73
N ASN A 159 7.61 -14.94 -3.47
CA ASN A 159 6.89 -16.11 -2.98
C ASN A 159 5.40 -16.08 -3.30
N LEU A 160 4.82 -14.91 -3.57
CA LEU A 160 3.44 -14.77 -4.00
C LEU A 160 3.33 -14.88 -5.52
N ASP A 161 2.32 -15.58 -5.99
CA ASP A 161 1.93 -15.57 -7.41
C ASP A 161 0.96 -14.42 -7.66
N PHE A 162 1.45 -13.19 -7.43
CA PHE A 162 0.67 -11.97 -7.55
C PHE A 162 1.36 -10.98 -8.49
N ASN A 163 0.83 -10.87 -9.69
CA ASN A 163 1.37 -9.96 -10.69
C ASN A 163 0.72 -8.59 -10.59
N PHE A 164 1.50 -7.60 -10.20
CA PHE A 164 1.12 -6.18 -10.14
C PHE A 164 1.99 -5.29 -11.06
N SER A 165 2.56 -5.90 -12.10
CA SER A 165 3.25 -5.14 -13.14
C SER A 165 2.27 -4.26 -13.91
N PRO A 166 2.72 -3.15 -14.52
CA PRO A 166 1.85 -2.32 -15.35
C PRO A 166 1.10 -3.13 -16.41
N GLU A 167 1.77 -4.07 -17.06
CA GLU A 167 1.17 -4.90 -18.13
C GLU A 167 0.02 -5.77 -17.60
N ALA A 168 0.13 -6.29 -16.37
CA ALA A 168 -0.95 -7.06 -15.75
C ALA A 168 -2.21 -6.21 -15.46
N MET A 169 -2.05 -4.91 -15.42
CA MET A 169 -3.12 -3.91 -15.24
C MET A 169 -3.58 -3.27 -16.57
N ASN A 170 -3.14 -3.82 -17.71
CA ASN A 170 -3.34 -3.20 -19.04
C ASN A 170 -2.81 -1.76 -19.13
N LEU A 171 -1.68 -1.50 -18.47
CA LEU A 171 -0.94 -0.25 -18.50
C LEU A 171 0.37 -0.46 -19.24
N ASN A 172 0.95 0.66 -19.68
CA ASN A 172 2.33 0.72 -20.13
C ASN A 172 3.17 1.59 -19.19
N TRP A 173 4.48 1.58 -19.41
CA TRP A 173 5.39 2.37 -18.57
C TRP A 173 5.30 3.87 -18.80
N ASP A 174 4.68 4.32 -19.91
CA ASP A 174 4.41 5.74 -20.13
C ASP A 174 3.25 6.20 -19.23
N ASP A 175 2.24 5.36 -18.97
CA ASP A 175 1.19 5.63 -17.99
C ASP A 175 1.79 5.84 -16.60
N VAL A 176 2.69 4.95 -16.17
CA VAL A 176 3.42 5.07 -14.89
C VAL A 176 4.29 6.32 -14.87
N THR A 177 5.02 6.60 -15.94
CA THR A 177 5.87 7.78 -16.07
C THR A 177 5.08 9.07 -15.94
N ASN A 178 3.93 9.15 -16.61
CA ASN A 178 3.05 10.33 -16.55
C ASN A 178 2.45 10.50 -15.15
N THR A 179 2.10 9.40 -14.49
CA THR A 179 1.64 9.41 -13.10
C THR A 179 2.70 9.96 -12.16
N LEU A 180 3.96 9.53 -12.31
CA LEU A 180 5.07 10.04 -11.51
C LEU A 180 5.33 11.53 -11.76
N LYS A 181 5.32 11.97 -13.01
CA LYS A 181 5.54 13.38 -13.38
C LYS A 181 4.49 14.32 -12.79
N THR A 182 3.27 13.86 -12.61
CA THR A 182 2.15 14.68 -12.13
C THR A 182 1.84 14.45 -10.65
N LEU A 183 2.49 13.51 -9.99
CA LEU A 183 2.17 13.06 -8.63
C LEU A 183 2.13 14.22 -7.60
N ARG A 184 3.18 15.04 -7.57
CA ARG A 184 3.26 16.20 -6.68
C ARG A 184 2.12 17.18 -6.92
N SER A 185 1.84 17.53 -8.16
CA SER A 185 0.76 18.45 -8.50
C SER A 185 -0.63 17.87 -8.20
N TYR A 186 -0.80 16.55 -8.36
CA TYR A 186 -2.02 15.85 -7.98
C TYR A 186 -2.26 15.92 -6.46
N ILE A 187 -1.24 15.62 -5.65
CA ILE A 187 -1.30 15.71 -4.19
C ILE A 187 -1.72 17.11 -3.75
N GLN A 188 -1.08 18.14 -4.30
CA GLN A 188 -1.38 19.54 -3.99
C GLN A 188 -2.80 19.94 -4.40
N LYS A 189 -3.21 19.61 -5.62
CA LYS A 189 -4.54 19.96 -6.15
C LYS A 189 -5.68 19.30 -5.37
N ASN A 190 -5.46 18.09 -4.87
CA ASN A 190 -6.48 17.34 -4.13
C ASN A 190 -6.38 17.51 -2.61
N ASN A 191 -5.51 18.40 -2.12
CA ASN A 191 -5.31 18.66 -0.70
C ASN A 191 -5.04 17.37 0.11
N LEU A 192 -4.28 16.42 -0.48
CA LEU A 192 -3.86 15.22 0.23
C LEU A 192 -2.82 15.60 1.29
N TRP A 193 -2.73 14.79 2.34
CA TRP A 193 -1.81 15.11 3.43
C TRP A 193 -0.34 15.07 3.00
N TYR A 194 0.47 15.86 3.70
CA TYR A 194 1.88 16.01 3.38
C TYR A 194 2.67 14.73 3.67
N GLY A 195 3.40 14.25 2.70
CA GLY A 195 4.31 13.12 2.75
C GLY A 195 5.46 13.31 1.77
N ILE A 196 6.23 12.27 1.50
CA ILE A 196 7.38 12.34 0.58
C ILE A 196 6.96 12.76 -0.83
N GLY A 197 5.76 12.36 -1.26
CA GLY A 197 5.20 12.73 -2.56
C GLY A 197 4.96 14.23 -2.73
N SER A 198 4.81 14.99 -1.63
CA SER A 198 4.62 16.44 -1.67
C SER A 198 5.89 17.19 -2.08
N ASP A 199 7.06 16.60 -1.83
CA ASP A 199 8.37 17.14 -2.19
C ASP A 199 9.00 16.39 -3.37
N PHE A 200 8.29 15.40 -3.90
CA PHE A 200 8.82 14.56 -4.96
C PHE A 200 9.02 15.33 -6.26
N GLU A 201 10.19 15.14 -6.85
CA GLU A 201 10.52 15.57 -8.20
C GLU A 201 10.86 14.34 -9.03
N TYR A 202 10.18 14.21 -10.18
CA TYR A 202 10.40 13.09 -11.07
C TYR A 202 11.85 13.03 -11.55
N SER A 203 12.47 11.86 -11.46
CA SER A 203 13.72 11.54 -12.11
C SER A 203 13.57 10.23 -12.89
N SER A 204 14.31 10.11 -13.99
CA SER A 204 14.37 8.84 -14.74
C SER A 204 14.98 7.71 -13.93
N GLU A 205 15.80 8.02 -12.96
CA GLU A 205 16.47 7.04 -12.10
C GLU A 205 15.44 6.22 -11.27
N ILE A 206 14.49 6.88 -10.63
CA ILE A 206 13.47 6.16 -9.84
C ILE A 206 12.61 5.26 -10.72
N LEU A 207 12.32 5.69 -11.96
CA LEU A 207 11.60 4.86 -12.91
C LEU A 207 12.41 3.62 -13.33
N ILE A 208 13.72 3.79 -13.56
CA ILE A 208 14.61 2.68 -13.90
C ILE A 208 14.67 1.70 -12.74
N GLN A 209 14.87 2.17 -11.51
CA GLN A 209 14.90 1.33 -10.32
C GLN A 209 13.58 0.57 -10.14
N LEU A 210 12.44 1.24 -10.33
CA LEU A 210 11.13 0.59 -10.24
C LEU A 210 10.97 -0.52 -11.29
N LYS A 211 11.36 -0.24 -12.56
CA LYS A 211 11.33 -1.24 -13.65
C LYS A 211 12.19 -2.46 -13.31
N ASP A 212 13.43 -2.23 -12.88
CA ASP A 212 14.37 -3.30 -12.55
C ASP A 212 13.83 -4.21 -11.44
N ILE A 213 13.14 -3.63 -10.45
CA ILE A 213 12.53 -4.41 -9.37
C ILE A 213 11.33 -5.20 -9.89
N ILE A 214 10.43 -4.56 -10.61
CA ILE A 214 9.24 -5.23 -11.17
C ILE A 214 9.65 -6.37 -12.09
N ASP A 215 10.68 -6.18 -12.92
CA ASP A 215 11.18 -7.24 -13.81
C ASP A 215 11.81 -8.41 -13.03
N LYS A 216 12.47 -8.15 -11.90
CA LYS A 216 12.96 -9.20 -10.99
C LYS A 216 11.85 -9.95 -10.26
N LEU A 217 10.68 -9.34 -10.08
CA LEU A 217 9.50 -9.94 -9.46
C LEU A 217 8.63 -10.69 -10.46
N LYS A 218 8.71 -10.38 -11.76
CA LYS A 218 8.09 -11.19 -12.81
C LYS A 218 8.77 -12.56 -12.78
N LYS A 219 8.03 -13.61 -12.45
CA LYS A 219 8.55 -14.98 -12.58
C LYS A 219 8.83 -15.24 -14.06
N ILE A 220 10.03 -15.74 -14.33
CA ILE A 220 10.45 -16.30 -15.62
C ILE A 220 9.57 -17.51 -15.95
#